data_4b20744791fb601dee99055a239182d1
#
_entry.id   4b20744791fb601dee99055a239182d1
#
_cell.length_a   1.000
_cell.length_b   1.000
_cell.length_c   1.000
_cell.angle_alpha   90.00
_cell.angle_beta   90.00
_cell.angle_gamma   90.00
#
_symmetry.space_group_name_H-M   'P 1'
#
loop_
_entity.id
_entity.type
_entity.pdbx_description
1 polymer ?
#
loop_
_entity_poly.entity_id
_entity_poly.type
_entity_poly.pdbx_seq_one_letter_code
_entity_poly.pdbx_strand_id
1 'polypeptide(L)'
;MFILTDQTTNGVYAVRDDNTVERVVQIFIDKDDAVRYYGMLKAIDYPRQLEITEVEEDQVKENCKMHGYAFTMITPDQVVIPPQTKNDKV
;
A
#
# COMPACT_ATOMS: atom_id res chain seq x y z
N MET A 1 -3.51 10.08 -8.26
CA MET A 1 -2.97 8.84 -7.69
C MET A 1 -3.27 8.77 -6.22
N PHE A 2 -3.37 7.60 -5.67
CA PHE A 2 -3.81 7.40 -4.29
C PHE A 2 -2.88 6.42 -3.60
N ILE A 3 -2.58 6.70 -2.34
CA ILE A 3 -1.80 5.80 -1.49
C ILE A 3 -2.54 5.63 -0.17
N LEU A 4 -2.14 4.61 0.58
CA LEU A 4 -2.66 4.42 1.93
C LEU A 4 -1.62 4.94 2.93
N THR A 5 -2.08 5.77 3.86
CA THR A 5 -1.20 6.36 4.87
C THR A 5 -1.68 5.99 6.26
N ASP A 6 -0.72 5.80 7.17
CA ASP A 6 -1.01 5.47 8.57
C ASP A 6 -1.44 6.75 9.29
N GLN A 7 -2.60 6.74 9.89
CA GLN A 7 -3.14 7.91 10.58
C GLN A 7 -2.33 8.29 11.82
N THR A 8 -1.63 7.35 12.41
CA THR A 8 -0.88 7.58 13.64
C THR A 8 0.51 8.14 13.35
N THR A 9 1.22 7.57 12.37
CA THR A 9 2.61 7.92 12.12
C THR A 9 2.80 8.78 10.89
N ASN A 10 1.75 8.96 10.09
CA ASN A 10 1.81 9.61 8.77
C ASN A 10 2.71 8.88 7.78
N GLY A 11 3.06 7.63 8.09
CA GLY A 11 3.86 6.83 7.18
C GLY A 11 3.03 6.26 6.06
N VAL A 12 3.69 5.88 4.97
CA VAL A 12 3.03 5.30 3.81
C VAL A 12 2.96 3.79 3.98
N TYR A 13 1.79 3.22 3.71
CA TYR A 13 1.63 1.77 3.73
C TYR A 13 2.46 1.16 2.60
N ALA A 14 3.26 0.17 2.92
CA ALA A 14 4.05 -0.56 1.95
C ALA A 14 4.04 -2.03 2.30
N VAL A 15 4.06 -2.88 1.27
CA VAL A 15 4.15 -4.31 1.48
C VAL A 15 5.60 -4.74 1.42
N ARG A 16 5.93 -5.77 2.16
CA ARG A 16 7.28 -6.30 2.17
C ARG A 16 7.38 -7.42 1.15
N ASP A 17 8.39 -7.34 0.31
CA ASP A 17 8.69 -8.40 -0.64
C ASP A 17 9.54 -9.45 0.09
N ASP A 18 9.02 -10.67 0.19
CA ASP A 18 9.70 -11.75 0.89
C ASP A 18 11.02 -12.15 0.24
N ASN A 19 11.14 -11.89 -1.05
CA ASN A 19 12.33 -12.30 -1.81
C ASN A 19 13.48 -11.32 -1.69
N THR A 20 13.20 -10.04 -1.46
CA THR A 20 14.21 -8.99 -1.54
C THR A 20 14.36 -8.16 -0.28
N VAL A 21 13.51 -8.34 0.72
CA VAL A 21 13.43 -7.49 1.92
C VAL A 21 13.04 -6.04 1.61
N GLU A 22 12.77 -5.72 0.38
CA GLU A 22 12.38 -4.36 0.01
C GLU A 22 10.93 -4.09 0.39
N ARG A 23 10.66 -2.84 0.70
CA ARG A 23 9.30 -2.38 0.90
C ARG A 23 8.79 -1.78 -0.39
N VAL A 24 7.58 -2.19 -0.77
CA VAL A 24 6.98 -1.77 -2.03
C VAL A 24 5.73 -0.96 -1.72
N VAL A 25 5.78 0.32 -2.05
CA VAL A 25 4.63 1.20 -1.89
C VAL A 25 3.65 0.93 -3.03
N GLN A 26 2.38 0.74 -2.68
CA GLN A 26 1.35 0.51 -3.68
C GLN A 26 0.66 1.82 -4.00
N ILE A 27 0.74 2.21 -5.26
CA ILE A 27 0.16 3.45 -5.76
C ILE A 27 -1.05 3.09 -6.62
N PHE A 28 -2.23 3.52 -6.19
CA PHE A 28 -3.47 3.20 -6.89
C PHE A 28 -3.80 4.34 -7.84
N ILE A 29 -4.04 4.01 -9.10
CA ILE A 29 -4.44 5.00 -10.08
C ILE A 29 -5.87 5.46 -9.81
N ASP A 30 -6.72 4.52 -9.39
CA ASP A 30 -8.14 4.79 -9.14
C ASP A 30 -8.40 4.71 -7.64
N LYS A 31 -9.17 5.67 -7.13
CA LYS A 31 -9.53 5.71 -5.71
C LYS A 31 -10.32 4.46 -5.30
N ASP A 32 -11.19 3.98 -6.17
CA ASP A 32 -12.02 2.81 -5.87
C ASP A 32 -11.16 1.58 -5.57
N ASP A 33 -10.04 1.44 -6.24
CA ASP A 33 -9.12 0.33 -5.99
C ASP A 33 -8.46 0.46 -4.62
N ALA A 34 -8.11 1.68 -4.23
CA ALA A 34 -7.57 1.92 -2.89
C ALA A 34 -8.60 1.61 -1.81
N VAL A 35 -9.85 2.01 -2.02
CA VAL A 35 -10.94 1.73 -1.09
C VAL A 35 -11.14 0.22 -0.94
N ARG A 36 -11.13 -0.49 -2.06
CA ARG A 36 -11.30 -1.95 -2.05
C ARG A 36 -10.15 -2.63 -1.30
N TYR A 37 -8.94 -2.20 -1.57
CA TYR A 37 -7.76 -2.76 -0.90
C TYR A 37 -7.83 -2.54 0.61
N TYR A 38 -8.18 -1.34 1.03
CA TYR A 38 -8.31 -1.05 2.45
C TYR A 38 -9.42 -1.88 3.10
N GLY A 39 -10.52 -2.10 2.36
CA GLY A 39 -11.56 -2.98 2.84
C GLY A 39 -11.08 -4.40 3.08
N MET A 40 -10.22 -4.90 2.20
CA MET A 40 -9.62 -6.23 2.39
C MET A 40 -8.66 -6.26 3.58
N LEU A 41 -7.92 -5.19 3.81
CA LEU A 41 -7.05 -5.10 5.00
C LEU A 41 -7.87 -5.14 6.28
N LYS A 42 -9.00 -4.45 6.31
CA LYS A 42 -9.89 -4.49 7.47
C LYS A 42 -10.45 -5.89 7.70
N ALA A 43 -10.75 -6.60 6.63
CA ALA A 43 -11.32 -7.94 6.72
C ALA A 43 -10.34 -8.94 7.33
N ILE A 44 -9.04 -8.71 7.22
CA ILE A 44 -8.02 -9.56 7.83
C ILE A 44 -7.46 -8.97 9.12
N ASP A 45 -8.19 -8.05 9.72
CA ASP A 45 -7.85 -7.44 11.02
C ASP A 45 -6.48 -6.75 11.03
N TYR A 46 -6.18 -6.02 9.96
CA TYR A 46 -4.96 -5.24 9.91
C TYR A 46 -4.93 -4.26 11.10
N PRO A 47 -3.87 -4.25 11.91
CA PRO A 47 -3.89 -3.57 13.20
C PRO A 47 -3.79 -2.05 13.14
N ARG A 48 -3.45 -1.49 11.99
CA ARG A 48 -3.27 -0.05 11.88
C ARG A 48 -4.44 0.57 11.16
N GLN A 49 -4.75 1.81 11.52
CA GLN A 49 -5.77 2.58 10.83
C GLN A 49 -5.12 3.38 9.73
N LEU A 50 -5.59 3.17 8.52
CA LEU A 50 -5.08 3.83 7.34
C LEU A 50 -6.11 4.77 6.77
N GLU A 51 -5.65 5.71 5.98
CA GLU A 51 -6.55 6.56 5.20
C GLU A 51 -6.06 6.63 3.77
N ILE A 52 -6.97 6.94 2.87
CA ILE A 52 -6.66 7.05 1.45
C ILE A 52 -6.26 8.49 1.19
N THR A 53 -5.05 8.68 0.71
CA THR A 53 -4.49 10.02 0.47
C THR A 53 -4.24 10.21 -1.00
N GLU A 54 -4.75 11.29 -1.54
CA GLU A 54 -4.47 11.64 -2.93
C GLU A 54 -3.09 12.28 -3.03
N VAL A 55 -2.29 11.83 -4.02
CA VAL A 55 -0.93 12.33 -4.22
C VAL A 55 -0.68 12.52 -5.70
N GLU A 56 0.32 13.32 -6.02
CA GLU A 56 0.78 13.46 -7.39
C GLU A 56 1.79 12.39 -7.72
N GLU A 57 1.72 11.88 -8.94
CA GLU A 57 2.55 10.76 -9.37
C GLU A 57 4.04 11.07 -9.20
N ASP A 58 4.47 12.20 -9.70
CA ASP A 58 5.89 12.56 -9.65
C ASP A 58 6.37 12.72 -8.22
N GLN A 59 5.54 13.29 -7.38
CA GLN A 59 5.90 13.54 -5.99
C GLN A 59 6.03 12.26 -5.19
N VAL A 60 5.10 11.32 -5.37
CA VAL A 60 5.15 10.07 -4.63
C VAL A 60 6.32 9.20 -5.11
N LYS A 61 6.61 9.22 -6.41
CA LYS A 61 7.77 8.49 -6.94
C LYS A 61 9.07 9.05 -6.38
N GLU A 62 9.19 10.36 -6.29
CA GLU A 62 10.37 10.99 -5.74
C GLU A 62 10.54 10.69 -4.26
N ASN A 63 9.45 10.72 -3.50
CA ASN A 63 9.49 10.36 -2.08
C ASN A 63 9.93 8.93 -1.86
N CYS A 64 9.43 8.00 -2.68
CA CYS A 64 9.85 6.60 -2.59
C CYS A 64 11.34 6.47 -2.87
N LYS A 65 11.84 7.19 -3.86
CA LYS A 65 13.25 7.16 -4.22
C LYS A 65 14.11 7.70 -3.09
N MET A 66 13.68 8.80 -2.47
CA MET A 66 14.41 9.41 -1.36
C MET A 66 14.52 8.49 -0.15
N HIS A 67 13.48 7.71 0.11
CA HIS A 67 13.44 6.82 1.28
C HIS A 67 13.91 5.40 0.96
N GLY A 68 14.32 5.15 -0.27
CA GLY A 68 14.79 3.83 -0.66
C GLY A 68 13.70 2.80 -0.80
N TYR A 69 12.48 3.20 -1.06
CA TYR A 69 11.35 2.28 -1.26
C TYR A 69 11.14 2.04 -2.74
N ALA A 70 10.80 0.81 -3.09
CA ALA A 70 10.27 0.51 -4.40
C ALA A 70 8.79 0.90 -4.44
N PHE A 71 8.22 0.98 -5.63
CA PHE A 71 6.78 1.24 -5.76
C PHE A 71 6.23 0.46 -6.94
N THR A 72 4.93 0.24 -6.90
CA THR A 72 4.22 -0.39 -8.00
C THR A 72 2.95 0.41 -8.27
N MET A 73 2.60 0.52 -9.54
CA MET A 73 1.37 1.22 -9.96
C MET A 73 0.29 0.17 -10.14
N ILE A 74 -0.84 0.39 -9.50
CA ILE A 74 -1.97 -0.54 -9.56
C ILE A 74 -3.04 0.08 -10.44
N THR A 75 -3.35 -0.58 -11.56
CA THR A 75 -4.36 -0.13 -12.50
C THR A 75 -5.71 -0.75 -12.16
N PRO A 76 -6.82 -0.17 -12.66
CA PRO A 76 -8.16 -0.69 -12.37
C PRO A 76 -8.41 -2.11 -12.83
N ASP A 77 -7.65 -2.61 -13.83
CA ASP A 77 -7.83 -3.98 -14.31
C ASP A 77 -7.05 -5.00 -13.48
N GLN A 78 -6.25 -4.57 -12.52
CA GLN A 78 -5.50 -5.50 -11.68
C GLN A 78 -6.29 -5.82 -10.43
N VAL A 79 -6.31 -7.10 -10.06
CA VAL A 79 -6.87 -7.52 -8.78
C VAL A 79 -5.70 -7.74 -7.84
N VAL A 80 -5.61 -6.87 -6.83
CA VAL A 80 -4.51 -6.92 -5.87
C VAL A 80 -5.07 -7.33 -4.51
N ILE A 81 -4.49 -8.34 -3.92
CA ILE A 81 -4.92 -8.86 -2.63
C ILE A 81 -3.82 -8.56 -1.61
N PRO A 82 -4.17 -8.02 -0.43
CA PRO A 82 -3.15 -7.77 0.60
C PRO A 82 -2.48 -9.07 1.03
N PRO A 83 -1.19 -9.04 1.37
CA PRO A 83 -0.52 -10.23 1.87
C PRO A 83 -1.15 -10.68 3.17
N GLN A 84 -1.34 -12.00 3.32
CA GLN A 84 -1.94 -12.59 4.52
C GLN A 84 -0.85 -12.89 5.50
N THR A 85 -1.06 -12.41 6.66
CA THR A 85 -0.09 -12.69 7.70
C THR A 85 -0.40 -14.06 8.29
N LYS A 86 -0.61 -14.62 8.48
CA LYS A 86 -0.68 -15.73 9.05
C LYS A 86 -0.14 -16.70 9.37
N ASN A 87 -0.12 -16.46 9.25
CA ASN A 87 0.24 -17.11 9.35
C ASN A 87 0.28 -17.97 9.58
N ASP A 88 0.32 -18.02 9.60
CA ASP A 88 0.48 -18.72 9.71
C ASP A 88 0.69 -19.53 10.00
N LYS A 89 0.77 -19.85 10.28
CA LYS A 89 1.03 -20.61 10.58
C LYS A 89 0.93 -21.34 10.77
N VAL A 90 1.02 -21.56 10.83
CA VAL A 90 0.97 -22.23 11.09
C VAL A 90 1.19 -22.82 11.20
#